data_164cf41868b3b02ecde81767ae62d20f
#
_entry.id   164cf41868b3b02ecde81767ae62d20f
#
_cell.length_a   1.000
_cell.length_b   1.000
_cell.length_c   1.000
_cell.angle_alpha   90.00
_cell.angle_beta   90.00
_cell.angle_gamma   90.00
#
_symmetry.space_group_name_H-M   'P 1'
#
loop_
_entity.id
_entity.type
_entity.pdbx_description
1 polymer ?
#
loop_
_entity_poly.entity_id
_entity_poly.type
_entity_poly.pdbx_seq_one_letter_code
_entity_poly.pdbx_strand_id
1 'polypeptide(L)'
;MLAPAGGFSAAGVNYGTAAKDVYSESFLDASCPVVASYGAKDRANRGTGERLEQALTAAGVEHDIKTYPDARHSFLNNHDSADIPAFFVVLGRLTASQFHEPSAIDARRRIVKFFDRHLKS
;
A
#
# COMPACT_ATOMS: atom_id res chain seq x y z
N MET A 1 9.99 2.81 -7.22
CA MET A 1 10.22 2.06 -5.97
C MET A 1 10.31 0.55 -6.17
N LEU A 2 9.44 -0.02 -6.97
CA LEU A 2 9.52 -1.46 -7.34
C LEU A 2 10.37 -1.72 -8.60
N ALA A 3 11.14 -0.72 -9.05
CA ALA A 3 11.94 -0.84 -10.25
C ALA A 3 13.02 -1.91 -10.10
N PRO A 4 13.26 -2.71 -11.14
CA PRO A 4 14.36 -3.66 -11.16
C PRO A 4 15.69 -2.98 -10.84
N ALA A 5 16.54 -3.65 -10.06
CA ALA A 5 17.85 -3.15 -9.65
C ALA A 5 17.85 -1.79 -8.90
N GLY A 6 16.73 -1.43 -8.24
CA GLY A 6 16.59 -0.16 -7.51
C GLY A 6 17.48 -0.02 -6.28
N GLY A 7 18.22 -1.04 -5.87
CA GLY A 7 19.09 -1.01 -4.70
C GLY A 7 18.37 -0.98 -3.37
N PHE A 8 17.08 -1.30 -3.34
CA PHE A 8 16.26 -1.37 -2.13
C PHE A 8 16.20 -2.81 -1.60
N SER A 9 16.32 -2.97 -0.29
CA SER A 9 16.20 -4.28 0.38
C SER A 9 14.77 -4.70 0.64
N ALA A 10 13.84 -3.76 0.74
CA ALA A 10 12.40 -3.98 0.87
C ALA A 10 11.61 -2.70 0.51
N ALA A 11 10.34 -2.85 0.17
CA ALA A 11 9.45 -1.72 -0.15
C ALA A 11 8.11 -1.84 0.59
N GLY A 12 7.60 -0.68 1.05
CA GLY A 12 6.25 -0.55 1.59
C GLY A 12 5.36 0.25 0.63
N VAL A 13 4.21 -0.30 0.26
CA VAL A 13 3.23 0.34 -0.63
C VAL A 13 1.92 0.53 0.12
N ASN A 14 1.54 1.79 0.35
CA ASN A 14 0.27 2.11 0.97
C ASN A 14 -0.60 2.87 -0.03
N TYR A 15 -1.75 2.30 -0.38
CA TYR A 15 -2.73 2.85 -1.35
C TYR A 15 -2.13 3.25 -2.71
N GLY A 16 -0.99 2.70 -3.08
CA GLY A 16 -0.31 3.04 -4.34
C GLY A 16 -1.05 2.49 -5.55
N THR A 17 -1.16 3.31 -6.60
CA THR A 17 -1.58 2.88 -7.94
C THR A 17 -0.39 2.89 -8.87
N ALA A 18 -0.44 2.04 -9.89
CA ALA A 18 0.55 2.02 -10.95
C ALA A 18 -0.11 1.78 -12.31
N ALA A 19 0.58 2.13 -13.36
CA ALA A 19 0.17 1.79 -14.72
C ALA A 19 0.16 0.26 -14.90
N LYS A 20 -0.63 -0.22 -15.86
CA LYS A 20 -0.84 -1.68 -16.04
C LYS A 20 0.43 -2.46 -16.35
N ASP A 21 1.36 -1.85 -17.05
CA ASP A 21 2.66 -2.43 -17.41
C ASP A 21 3.57 -2.70 -16.19
N VAL A 22 3.40 -1.95 -15.11
CA VAL A 22 4.14 -2.17 -13.85
C VAL A 22 3.78 -3.48 -13.18
N TYR A 23 2.60 -4.04 -13.47
CA TYR A 23 2.17 -5.35 -12.98
C TYR A 23 2.63 -6.52 -13.86
N SER A 24 3.50 -6.28 -14.83
CA SER A 24 4.07 -7.35 -15.65
C SER A 24 5.15 -8.11 -14.88
N GLU A 25 5.22 -9.43 -15.13
CA GLU A 25 6.25 -10.29 -14.54
C GLU A 25 7.66 -9.76 -14.85
N SER A 26 7.91 -9.35 -16.08
CA SER A 26 9.21 -8.82 -16.52
C SER A 26 9.62 -7.53 -15.78
N PHE A 27 8.66 -6.72 -15.36
CA PHE A 27 8.93 -5.50 -14.58
C PHE A 27 9.25 -5.83 -13.12
N LEU A 28 8.63 -6.86 -12.56
CA LEU A 28 8.73 -7.21 -11.15
C LEU A 28 9.81 -8.26 -10.84
N ASP A 29 10.36 -8.93 -11.84
CA ASP A 29 11.30 -10.04 -11.71
C ASP A 29 12.54 -9.73 -10.82
N ALA A 30 13.00 -8.48 -10.82
CA ALA A 30 14.11 -8.04 -9.97
C ALA A 30 13.65 -7.09 -8.83
N SER A 31 12.38 -7.12 -8.46
CA SER A 31 11.87 -6.29 -7.37
C SER A 31 12.36 -6.79 -6.01
N CYS A 32 12.56 -5.86 -5.09
CA CYS A 32 12.76 -6.20 -3.69
C CYS A 32 11.46 -6.75 -3.06
N PRO A 33 11.53 -7.44 -1.90
CA PRO A 33 10.37 -7.84 -1.13
C PRO A 33 9.40 -6.69 -0.84
N VAL A 34 8.09 -6.94 -0.90
CA VAL A 34 7.05 -5.91 -0.85
C VAL A 34 6.03 -6.18 0.26
N VAL A 35 5.79 -5.20 1.13
CA VAL A 35 4.61 -5.17 2.00
C VAL A 35 3.64 -4.10 1.49
N ALA A 36 2.35 -4.45 1.32
CA ALA A 36 1.38 -3.47 0.84
C ALA A 36 0.07 -3.49 1.63
N SER A 37 -0.57 -2.33 1.72
CA SER A 37 -1.81 -2.13 2.46
C SER A 37 -2.79 -1.30 1.63
N TYR A 38 -3.99 -1.85 1.45
CA TYR A 38 -5.09 -1.24 0.69
C TYR A 38 -6.38 -1.21 1.50
N GLY A 39 -7.27 -0.28 1.19
CA GLY A 39 -8.63 -0.24 1.74
C GLY A 39 -9.64 -0.76 0.73
N ALA A 40 -10.53 -1.68 1.14
CA ALA A 40 -11.57 -2.20 0.25
C ALA A 40 -12.63 -1.15 -0.14
N LYS A 41 -12.81 -0.13 0.70
CA LYS A 41 -13.71 1.01 0.45
C LYS A 41 -13.05 2.13 -0.37
N ASP A 42 -11.77 1.97 -0.74
CA ASP A 42 -11.07 2.87 -1.64
C ASP A 42 -11.48 2.58 -3.09
N ARG A 43 -12.33 3.46 -3.62
CA ARG A 43 -12.86 3.30 -4.99
C ARG A 43 -11.80 3.47 -6.07
N ALA A 44 -10.78 4.31 -5.82
CA ALA A 44 -9.71 4.58 -6.78
C ALA A 44 -8.77 3.37 -6.95
N ASN A 45 -8.59 2.60 -5.88
CA ASN A 45 -7.67 1.45 -5.82
C ASN A 45 -8.39 0.09 -5.78
N ARG A 46 -9.65 0.04 -6.20
CA ARG A 46 -10.41 -1.23 -6.20
C ARG A 46 -9.69 -2.29 -7.01
N GLY A 47 -9.45 -3.45 -6.38
CA GLY A 47 -8.78 -4.60 -7.00
C GLY A 47 -7.28 -4.41 -7.23
N THR A 48 -6.68 -3.30 -6.76
CA THR A 48 -5.25 -3.05 -6.93
C THR A 48 -4.39 -3.98 -6.08
N GLY A 49 -4.83 -4.25 -4.85
CA GLY A 49 -4.14 -5.18 -3.95
C GLY A 49 -4.04 -6.58 -4.55
N GLU A 50 -5.15 -7.11 -5.04
CA GLU A 50 -5.22 -8.43 -5.65
C GLU A 50 -4.37 -8.53 -6.93
N ARG A 51 -4.38 -7.49 -7.76
CA ARG A 51 -3.52 -7.44 -8.96
C ARG A 51 -2.05 -7.42 -8.62
N LEU A 52 -1.66 -6.64 -7.60
CA LEU A 52 -0.28 -6.58 -7.13
C LEU A 52 0.15 -7.94 -6.56
N GLU A 53 -0.68 -8.57 -5.75
CA GLU A 53 -0.41 -9.89 -5.18
C GLU A 53 -0.20 -10.95 -6.27
N GLN A 54 -1.09 -11.01 -7.26
CA GLN A 54 -0.96 -11.92 -8.39
C GLN A 54 0.32 -11.69 -9.19
N ALA A 55 0.66 -10.43 -9.46
CA ALA A 55 1.85 -10.09 -10.23
C ALA A 55 3.15 -10.43 -9.47
N LEU A 56 3.22 -10.15 -8.17
CA LEU A 56 4.38 -10.50 -7.34
C LEU A 56 4.52 -12.01 -7.15
N THR A 57 3.40 -12.73 -7.04
CA THR A 57 3.38 -14.20 -7.00
C THR A 57 3.94 -14.79 -8.30
N ALA A 58 3.48 -14.30 -9.45
CA ALA A 58 3.98 -14.76 -10.76
C ALA A 58 5.48 -14.47 -10.94
N ALA A 59 5.96 -13.33 -10.46
CA ALA A 59 7.38 -12.93 -10.49
C ALA A 59 8.25 -13.63 -9.42
N GLY A 60 7.66 -14.44 -8.52
CA GLY A 60 8.40 -15.10 -7.45
C GLY A 60 8.97 -14.16 -6.39
N VAL A 61 8.41 -12.96 -6.26
CA VAL A 61 8.85 -11.93 -5.28
C VAL A 61 8.17 -12.15 -3.94
N GLU A 62 8.94 -12.16 -2.85
CA GLU A 62 8.38 -12.25 -1.49
C GLU A 62 7.52 -11.02 -1.18
N HIS A 63 6.31 -11.26 -0.68
CA HIS A 63 5.38 -10.16 -0.40
C HIS A 63 4.40 -10.47 0.73
N ASP A 64 3.84 -9.41 1.30
CA ASP A 64 2.74 -9.43 2.27
C ASP A 64 1.72 -8.35 1.88
N ILE A 65 0.66 -8.76 1.17
CA ILE A 65 -0.37 -7.85 0.67
C ILE A 65 -1.65 -8.04 1.49
N LYS A 66 -2.23 -6.94 1.97
CA LYS A 66 -3.51 -6.99 2.70
C LYS A 66 -4.44 -5.86 2.29
N THR A 67 -5.69 -6.25 1.98
CA THR A 67 -6.79 -5.32 1.76
C THR A 67 -7.72 -5.34 2.98
N TYR A 68 -7.92 -4.20 3.60
CA TYR A 68 -8.74 -4.05 4.81
C TYR A 68 -10.18 -3.74 4.44
N PRO A 69 -11.17 -4.55 4.85
CA PRO A 69 -12.56 -4.46 4.40
C PRO A 69 -13.24 -3.14 4.77
N ASP A 70 -12.88 -2.56 5.90
CA ASP A 70 -13.49 -1.33 6.42
C ASP A 70 -12.70 -0.06 6.16
N ALA A 71 -11.50 -0.18 5.59
CA ALA A 71 -10.62 0.94 5.33
C ALA A 71 -10.94 1.63 4.00
N ARG A 72 -10.73 2.95 3.99
CA ARG A 72 -10.82 3.83 2.82
C ARG A 72 -9.42 4.23 2.35
N HIS A 73 -9.35 5.09 1.35
CA HIS A 73 -8.08 5.70 0.93
C HIS A 73 -7.44 6.46 2.10
N SER A 74 -6.11 6.42 2.19
CA SER A 74 -5.33 7.12 3.24
C SER A 74 -5.65 6.71 4.69
N PHE A 75 -6.14 5.50 4.92
CA PHE A 75 -6.58 5.05 6.25
C PHE A 75 -5.46 4.99 7.32
N LEU A 76 -4.19 5.00 6.90
CA LEU A 76 -3.03 5.08 7.80
C LEU A 76 -2.73 6.50 8.30
N ASN A 77 -3.27 7.51 7.60
CA ASN A 77 -2.99 8.91 7.89
C ASN A 77 -3.99 9.46 8.90
N ASN A 78 -3.53 9.71 10.13
CA ASN A 78 -4.28 10.44 11.13
C ASN A 78 -3.93 11.93 11.01
N HIS A 79 -4.71 12.66 10.21
CA HIS A 79 -4.61 14.11 10.14
C HIS A 79 -5.60 14.72 11.11
N ASP A 80 -5.12 15.52 12.06
CA ASP A 80 -5.98 16.34 12.88
C ASP A 80 -6.69 17.36 11.98
N SER A 81 -8.03 17.31 11.96
CA SER A 81 -8.84 18.18 11.10
C SER A 81 -8.69 19.68 11.42
N ALA A 82 -8.07 20.01 12.57
CA ALA A 82 -7.76 21.38 12.98
C ALA A 82 -6.66 22.02 12.12
N ASP A 83 -5.75 21.22 11.55
CA ASP A 83 -4.59 21.69 10.78
C ASP A 83 -4.84 21.72 9.26
N ILE A 84 -6.04 21.31 8.81
CA ILE A 84 -6.35 21.18 7.38
C ILE A 84 -7.42 22.21 6.99
N PRO A 85 -7.20 23.03 5.95
CA PRO A 85 -8.24 23.92 5.44
C PRO A 85 -9.54 23.17 5.14
N ALA A 86 -10.69 23.78 5.48
CA ALA A 86 -12.02 23.16 5.35
C ALA A 86 -12.31 22.58 3.95
N PHE A 87 -11.76 23.20 2.90
CA PHE A 87 -11.85 22.72 1.53
C PHE A 87 -11.28 21.29 1.38
N PHE A 88 -10.11 21.02 1.96
CA PHE A 88 -9.48 19.69 1.90
C PHE A 88 -10.22 18.67 2.75
N VAL A 89 -10.87 19.08 3.83
CA VAL A 89 -11.73 18.17 4.63
C VAL A 89 -12.93 17.71 3.80
N VAL A 90 -13.56 18.64 3.07
CA VAL A 90 -14.69 18.33 2.18
C VAL A 90 -14.22 17.44 1.03
N LEU A 91 -13.10 17.76 0.40
CA LEU A 91 -12.51 16.97 -0.68
C LEU A 91 -12.14 15.55 -0.20
N GLY A 92 -11.57 15.41 0.99
CA GLY A 92 -11.26 14.11 1.60
C GLY A 92 -12.51 13.25 1.81
N ARG A 93 -13.64 13.85 2.19
CA ARG A 93 -14.93 13.15 2.30
C ARG A 93 -15.46 12.69 0.94
N LEU A 94 -15.32 13.51 -0.09
CA LEU A 94 -15.74 13.20 -1.46
C LEU A 94 -14.86 12.09 -2.08
N THR A 95 -13.57 12.07 -1.78
CA THR A 95 -12.62 11.06 -2.27
C THR A 95 -12.62 9.78 -1.44
N ALA A 96 -13.49 9.68 -0.42
CA ALA A 96 -13.54 8.56 0.51
C ALA A 96 -12.20 8.32 1.26
N SER A 97 -11.42 9.37 1.47
CA SER A 97 -10.22 9.36 2.31
C SER A 97 -10.61 9.48 3.77
N GLN A 98 -10.24 8.51 4.61
CA GLN A 98 -10.55 8.53 6.04
C GLN A 98 -9.62 7.62 6.82
N PHE A 99 -9.11 8.13 7.96
CA PHE A 99 -8.39 7.35 8.94
C PHE A 99 -9.27 6.22 9.51
N HIS A 100 -8.70 5.02 9.62
CA HIS A 100 -9.35 3.89 10.26
C HIS A 100 -8.38 3.22 11.22
N GLU A 101 -8.54 3.50 12.51
CA GLU A 101 -7.57 3.15 13.55
C GLU A 101 -7.25 1.65 13.61
N PRO A 102 -8.21 0.71 13.66
CA PRO A 102 -7.90 -0.72 13.72
C PRO A 102 -7.05 -1.20 12.54
N SER A 103 -7.40 -0.77 11.32
CA SER A 103 -6.65 -1.12 10.11
C SER A 103 -5.27 -0.47 10.10
N ALA A 104 -5.15 0.77 10.59
CA ALA A 104 -3.87 1.49 10.67
C ALA A 104 -2.91 0.83 11.66
N ILE A 105 -3.38 0.39 12.81
CA ILE A 105 -2.58 -0.31 13.82
C ILE A 105 -2.05 -1.62 13.24
N ASP A 106 -2.91 -2.43 12.62
CA ASP A 106 -2.50 -3.70 12.02
C ASP A 106 -1.53 -3.49 10.85
N ALA A 107 -1.81 -2.56 9.95
CA ALA A 107 -0.93 -2.26 8.82
C ALA A 107 0.46 -1.80 9.28
N ARG A 108 0.55 -0.90 10.26
CA ARG A 108 1.83 -0.44 10.82
C ARG A 108 2.61 -1.59 11.45
N ARG A 109 1.95 -2.47 12.21
CA ARG A 109 2.57 -3.64 12.81
C ARG A 109 3.12 -4.58 11.74
N ARG A 110 2.38 -4.85 10.67
CA ARG A 110 2.82 -5.67 9.54
C ARG A 110 4.03 -5.05 8.84
N ILE A 111 3.99 -3.75 8.56
CA ILE A 111 5.09 -3.01 7.92
C ILE A 111 6.36 -3.12 8.76
N VAL A 112 6.30 -2.84 10.05
CA VAL A 112 7.46 -2.93 10.95
C VAL A 112 8.02 -4.35 10.98
N LYS A 113 7.16 -5.35 11.15
CA LYS A 113 7.59 -6.76 11.18
C LYS A 113 8.22 -7.20 9.86
N PHE A 114 7.69 -6.72 8.73
CA PHE A 114 8.22 -7.02 7.41
C PHE A 114 9.62 -6.41 7.22
N PHE A 115 9.77 -5.14 7.53
CA PHE A 115 11.07 -4.47 7.44
C PHE A 115 12.09 -5.03 8.44
N ASP A 116 11.68 -5.40 9.65
CA ASP A 116 12.56 -6.09 10.60
C ASP A 116 13.16 -7.38 10.02
N ARG A 117 12.37 -8.14 9.27
CA ARG A 117 12.83 -9.37 8.63
C ARG A 117 13.82 -9.12 7.50
N HIS A 118 13.61 -8.07 6.70
CA HIS A 118 14.35 -7.83 5.47
C HIS A 118 15.51 -6.83 5.60
N LEU A 119 15.54 -6.02 6.65
CA LEU A 119 16.56 -4.98 6.84
C LEU A 119 17.56 -5.29 7.95
N LYS A 120 17.24 -6.19 8.86
CA LYS A 120 18.19 -6.67 9.87
C LYS A 120 18.95 -7.86 9.30
N SER A 121 20.16 -7.59 8.94
CA SER A 121 21.15 -8.62 8.61
C SER A 121 21.72 -9.23 9.88
#